data_1e1ecc36f546020713a3990641c7a208
#
_entry.id   1e1ecc36f546020713a3990641c7a208
#
_cell.length_a   1.000
_cell.length_b   1.000
_cell.length_c   1.000
_cell.angle_alpha   90.00
_cell.angle_beta   90.00
_cell.angle_gamma   90.00
#
_symmetry.space_group_name_H-M   'P 1'
#
loop_
_entity.id
_entity.type
_entity.pdbx_description
1 polymer ?
#
loop_
_entity_poly.entity_id
_entity_poly.type
_entity_poly.pdbx_seq_one_letter_code
_entity_poly.pdbx_strand_id
1 'polypeptide(L)'
;GMIERMKAEGKRSPADIVLTVDISRLSALVDAGLTQQVTSEVLSKNVPNKYRDPAGHWFGLTTRARIIYASNERVKTGDILKYEELASPKWKGKICIRSGLNAYNLALTSAIIHHHGEDYALEWLRGLKQNLARKPQGNDRAQVKAIWAGECDLSIGNTYYMGKML
;
A
#
# COMPACT_ATOMS: atom_id res chain seq x y z
N GLY A 1 -7.99 -6.96 15.91
CA GLY A 1 -8.47 -6.76 14.53
C GLY A 1 -9.21 -8.00 13.99
N MET A 2 -9.72 -7.95 12.76
CA MET A 2 -10.50 -9.05 12.15
C MET A 2 -9.79 -10.40 12.21
N ILE A 3 -8.52 -10.47 11.82
CA ILE A 3 -7.73 -11.72 11.83
C ILE A 3 -7.62 -12.29 13.25
N GLU A 4 -7.33 -11.46 14.24
CA GLU A 4 -7.22 -11.90 15.64
C GLU A 4 -8.57 -12.41 16.19
N ARG A 5 -9.67 -11.80 15.77
CA ARG A 5 -11.01 -12.29 16.10
C ARG A 5 -11.25 -13.66 15.47
N MET A 6 -10.94 -13.85 14.19
CA MET A 6 -11.09 -15.14 13.52
C MET A 6 -10.22 -16.22 14.15
N LYS A 7 -8.97 -15.89 14.56
CA LYS A 7 -8.12 -16.81 15.31
C LYS A 7 -8.75 -17.25 16.62
N ALA A 8 -9.33 -16.31 17.36
CA ALA A 8 -10.00 -16.60 18.64
C ALA A 8 -11.28 -17.43 18.47
N GLU A 9 -12.04 -17.21 17.42
CA GLU A 9 -13.25 -17.95 17.09
C GLU A 9 -12.92 -19.36 16.54
N GLY A 10 -11.81 -19.50 15.78
CA GLY A 10 -11.37 -20.75 15.17
C GLY A 10 -12.47 -21.40 14.33
N LYS A 11 -12.71 -22.69 14.55
CA LYS A 11 -13.76 -23.44 13.83
C LYS A 11 -15.19 -23.00 14.13
N ARG A 12 -15.40 -22.16 15.12
CA ARG A 12 -16.72 -21.57 15.46
C ARG A 12 -16.96 -20.22 14.79
N SER A 13 -16.03 -19.76 13.97
CA SER A 13 -16.23 -18.50 13.24
C SER A 13 -17.46 -18.60 12.34
N PRO A 14 -18.36 -17.63 12.37
CA PRO A 14 -19.50 -17.56 11.48
C PRO A 14 -19.15 -17.05 10.08
N ALA A 15 -17.89 -16.76 9.81
CA ALA A 15 -17.46 -16.18 8.54
C ALA A 15 -17.27 -17.27 7.47
N ASP A 16 -18.04 -17.22 6.41
CA ASP A 16 -17.88 -18.05 5.22
C ASP A 16 -16.86 -17.46 4.24
N ILE A 17 -16.83 -16.13 4.14
CA ILE A 17 -15.96 -15.40 3.21
C ILE A 17 -15.28 -14.26 3.93
N VAL A 18 -13.98 -14.09 3.69
CA VAL A 18 -13.21 -12.94 4.16
C VAL A 18 -12.85 -12.03 3.00
N LEU A 19 -13.34 -10.80 3.04
CA LEU A 19 -12.96 -9.76 2.10
C LEU A 19 -12.03 -8.77 2.79
N THR A 20 -10.82 -8.65 2.29
CA THR A 20 -9.82 -7.73 2.86
C THR A 20 -9.01 -7.03 1.78
N VAL A 21 -8.20 -6.07 2.20
CA VAL A 21 -7.27 -5.36 1.32
C VAL A 21 -5.86 -5.86 1.58
N ASP A 22 -5.09 -5.96 0.49
CA ASP A 22 -3.68 -6.30 0.52
C ASP A 22 -3.36 -7.79 0.70
N ILE A 23 -2.37 -8.24 -0.06
CA ILE A 23 -1.95 -9.65 -0.08
C ILE A 23 -1.37 -10.09 1.27
N SER A 24 -0.70 -9.20 2.01
CA SER A 24 -0.13 -9.50 3.31
C SER A 24 -1.16 -10.00 4.32
N ARG A 25 -2.39 -9.47 4.25
CA ARG A 25 -3.48 -9.92 5.11
C ARG A 25 -4.06 -11.26 4.67
N LEU A 26 -4.09 -11.51 3.36
CA LEU A 26 -4.52 -12.79 2.82
C LEU A 26 -3.52 -13.89 3.17
N SER A 27 -2.21 -13.64 3.02
CA SER A 27 -1.17 -14.57 3.45
C SER A 27 -1.26 -14.87 4.95
N ALA A 28 -1.45 -13.85 5.79
CA ALA A 28 -1.60 -14.05 7.23
C ALA A 28 -2.82 -14.91 7.61
N LEU A 29 -3.89 -14.91 6.83
CA LEU A 29 -5.03 -15.80 7.01
C LEU A 29 -4.68 -17.24 6.60
N VAL A 30 -3.95 -17.44 5.50
CA VAL A 30 -3.47 -18.74 5.05
C VAL A 30 -2.51 -19.32 6.08
N ASP A 31 -1.51 -18.56 6.51
CA ASP A 31 -0.51 -18.99 7.51
C ASP A 31 -1.15 -19.36 8.85
N ALA A 32 -2.26 -18.73 9.20
CA ALA A 32 -3.03 -19.04 10.39
C ALA A 32 -4.01 -20.23 10.23
N GLY A 33 -4.06 -20.87 9.05
CA GLY A 33 -4.98 -21.99 8.78
C GLY A 33 -6.45 -21.59 8.82
N LEU A 34 -6.77 -20.31 8.53
CA LEU A 34 -8.13 -19.75 8.59
C LEU A 34 -8.83 -19.73 7.22
N THR A 35 -8.22 -20.33 6.23
CA THR A 35 -8.75 -20.43 4.87
C THR A 35 -8.78 -21.89 4.42
N GLN A 36 -9.64 -22.18 3.46
CA GLN A 36 -9.67 -23.48 2.78
C GLN A 36 -9.39 -23.30 1.29
N GLN A 37 -8.88 -24.34 0.66
CA GLN A 37 -8.69 -24.37 -0.78
C GLN A 37 -10.02 -24.35 -1.51
N VAL A 38 -10.13 -23.53 -2.55
CA VAL A 38 -11.31 -23.44 -3.41
C VAL A 38 -10.89 -23.70 -4.86
N THR A 39 -11.53 -24.69 -5.49
CA THR A 39 -11.41 -24.96 -6.92
C THR A 39 -12.65 -24.45 -7.63
N SER A 40 -12.48 -23.51 -8.55
CA SER A 40 -13.58 -22.92 -9.32
C SER A 40 -13.11 -22.57 -10.72
N GLU A 41 -13.76 -23.12 -11.73
CA GLU A 41 -13.50 -22.81 -13.13
C GLU A 41 -13.77 -21.33 -13.44
N VAL A 42 -14.83 -20.77 -12.84
CA VAL A 42 -15.18 -19.35 -13.01
C VAL A 42 -14.07 -18.44 -12.48
N LEU A 43 -13.56 -18.70 -11.27
CA LEU A 43 -12.46 -17.94 -10.69
C LEU A 43 -11.18 -18.15 -11.49
N SER A 44 -10.89 -19.36 -11.90
CA SER A 44 -9.69 -19.69 -12.69
C SER A 44 -9.68 -19.02 -14.05
N LYS A 45 -10.84 -18.87 -14.68
CA LYS A 45 -11.00 -18.21 -15.98
C LYS A 45 -10.90 -16.69 -15.86
N ASN A 46 -11.44 -16.09 -14.78
CA ASN A 46 -11.61 -14.65 -14.66
C ASN A 46 -10.51 -13.95 -13.83
N VAL A 47 -9.81 -14.68 -12.95
CA VAL A 47 -8.72 -14.14 -12.14
C VAL A 47 -7.39 -14.64 -12.66
N PRO A 48 -6.54 -13.78 -13.26
CA PRO A 48 -5.23 -14.18 -13.75
C PRO A 48 -4.33 -14.82 -12.66
N ASN A 49 -3.49 -15.78 -13.04
CA ASN A 49 -2.62 -16.51 -12.10
C ASN A 49 -1.82 -15.62 -11.14
N LYS A 50 -1.33 -14.48 -11.64
CA LYS A 50 -0.57 -13.51 -10.81
C LYS A 50 -1.39 -12.81 -9.72
N TYR A 51 -2.70 -12.95 -9.75
CA TYR A 51 -3.63 -12.34 -8.78
C TYR A 51 -4.41 -13.37 -7.97
N ARG A 52 -3.94 -14.61 -7.91
CA ARG A 52 -4.53 -15.65 -7.08
C ARG A 52 -3.46 -16.52 -6.43
N ASP A 53 -3.82 -17.13 -5.33
CA ASP A 53 -2.98 -18.10 -4.68
C ASP A 53 -2.81 -19.36 -5.53
N PRO A 54 -1.59 -19.88 -5.76
CA PRO A 54 -1.38 -21.14 -6.48
C PRO A 54 -2.10 -22.33 -5.84
N ALA A 55 -2.24 -22.35 -4.51
CA ALA A 55 -2.97 -23.39 -3.77
C ALA A 55 -4.47 -23.10 -3.63
N GLY A 56 -4.98 -21.99 -4.17
CA GLY A 56 -6.41 -21.70 -4.23
C GLY A 56 -7.02 -21.15 -2.93
N HIS A 57 -6.23 -20.62 -2.01
CA HIS A 57 -6.72 -20.09 -0.73
C HIS A 57 -7.24 -18.65 -0.82
N TRP A 58 -6.85 -17.89 -1.85
CA TRP A 58 -7.33 -16.51 -2.07
C TRP A 58 -7.35 -16.12 -3.55
N PHE A 59 -8.19 -15.14 -3.87
CA PHE A 59 -8.36 -14.59 -5.21
C PHE A 59 -8.45 -13.07 -5.15
N GLY A 60 -7.67 -12.38 -5.99
CA GLY A 60 -7.70 -10.92 -6.13
C GLY A 60 -8.83 -10.49 -7.06
N LEU A 61 -9.83 -9.79 -6.52
CA LEU A 61 -10.99 -9.33 -7.27
C LEU A 61 -10.81 -7.94 -7.87
N THR A 62 -9.95 -7.12 -7.29
CA THR A 62 -9.67 -5.75 -7.75
C THR A 62 -8.21 -5.42 -7.60
N THR A 63 -7.71 -4.53 -8.46
CA THR A 63 -6.37 -3.95 -8.34
C THR A 63 -6.46 -2.46 -8.03
N ARG A 64 -5.41 -1.93 -7.41
CA ARG A 64 -5.21 -0.50 -7.17
C ARG A 64 -3.74 -0.15 -7.33
N ALA A 65 -3.47 1.05 -7.81
CA ALA A 65 -2.12 1.57 -7.85
C ALA A 65 -1.89 2.49 -6.63
N ARG A 66 -0.71 2.35 -6.04
CA ARG A 66 -0.16 3.36 -5.16
C ARG A 66 0.68 4.29 -6.01
N ILE A 67 0.47 5.59 -5.91
CA ILE A 67 1.10 6.57 -6.79
C ILE A 67 1.69 7.72 -5.99
N ILE A 68 2.54 8.50 -6.62
CA ILE A 68 3.01 9.77 -6.10
C ILE A 68 1.97 10.83 -6.46
N TYR A 69 1.48 11.55 -5.46
CA TYR A 69 0.71 12.78 -5.63
C TYR A 69 1.68 13.95 -5.67
N ALA A 70 1.47 14.88 -6.55
CA ALA A 70 2.26 16.09 -6.68
C ALA A 70 1.38 17.32 -6.81
N SER A 71 1.84 18.43 -6.28
CA SER A 71 1.22 19.74 -6.53
C SER A 71 1.48 20.17 -7.97
N ASN A 72 0.45 20.44 -8.75
CA ASN A 72 0.59 20.91 -10.12
C ASN A 72 1.27 22.30 -10.23
N GLU A 73 1.20 23.10 -9.16
CA GLU A 73 1.77 24.45 -9.15
C GLU A 73 3.26 24.46 -8.73
N ARG A 74 3.67 23.52 -7.85
CA ARG A 74 4.98 23.54 -7.22
C ARG A 74 5.93 22.42 -7.69
N VAL A 75 5.41 21.44 -8.41
CA VAL A 75 6.17 20.32 -8.98
C VAL A 75 5.91 20.26 -10.48
N LYS A 76 6.94 20.39 -11.29
CA LYS A 76 6.81 20.32 -12.74
C LYS A 76 6.59 18.89 -13.20
N THR A 77 5.84 18.71 -14.28
CA THR A 77 5.69 17.40 -14.92
C THR A 77 7.06 16.84 -15.29
N GLY A 78 7.32 15.60 -14.90
CA GLY A 78 8.61 14.94 -15.11
C GLY A 78 9.66 15.14 -14.01
N ASP A 79 9.42 16.01 -13.03
CA ASP A 79 10.34 16.24 -11.91
C ASP A 79 10.51 15.03 -11.00
N ILE A 80 9.51 14.14 -10.96
CA ILE A 80 9.51 12.89 -10.21
C ILE A 80 8.70 11.83 -10.96
N LEU A 81 9.31 10.70 -11.24
CA LEU A 81 8.72 9.59 -11.99
C LEU A 81 8.74 8.26 -11.24
N LYS A 82 9.63 8.12 -10.27
CA LYS A 82 9.90 6.87 -9.56
C LYS A 82 9.87 7.07 -8.05
N TYR A 83 9.53 6.01 -7.32
CA TYR A 83 9.55 6.02 -5.86
C TYR A 83 10.94 6.27 -5.27
N GLU A 84 11.97 5.76 -5.96
CA GLU A 84 13.37 5.91 -5.57
C GLU A 84 13.77 7.37 -5.44
N GLU A 85 13.23 8.23 -6.28
CA GLU A 85 13.52 9.66 -6.32
C GLU A 85 12.97 10.43 -5.11
N LEU A 86 12.00 9.85 -4.37
CA LEU A 86 11.49 10.44 -3.13
C LEU A 86 12.55 10.57 -2.02
N ALA A 87 13.63 9.79 -2.10
CA ALA A 87 14.76 9.88 -1.18
C ALA A 87 15.78 10.97 -1.57
N SER A 88 15.64 11.59 -2.75
CA SER A 88 16.54 12.63 -3.23
C SER A 88 16.48 13.87 -2.33
N PRO A 89 17.62 14.48 -1.96
CA PRO A 89 17.67 15.74 -1.18
C PRO A 89 16.91 16.91 -1.80
N LYS A 90 16.63 16.87 -3.10
CA LYS A 90 15.76 17.82 -3.84
C LYS A 90 14.42 18.03 -3.14
N TRP A 91 13.90 16.99 -2.47
CA TRP A 91 12.60 16.99 -1.84
C TRP A 91 12.61 17.27 -0.34
N LYS A 92 13.72 17.77 0.20
CA LYS A 92 13.86 18.07 1.64
C LYS A 92 12.74 18.99 2.13
N GLY A 93 11.99 18.53 3.13
CA GLY A 93 10.88 19.28 3.73
C GLY A 93 9.64 19.40 2.83
N LYS A 94 9.52 18.57 1.78
CA LYS A 94 8.45 18.69 0.78
C LYS A 94 7.50 17.50 0.72
N ILE A 95 7.72 16.47 1.52
CA ILE A 95 6.94 15.23 1.46
C ILE A 95 6.05 15.10 2.69
N CYS A 96 4.76 14.86 2.48
CA CYS A 96 3.83 14.39 3.50
C CYS A 96 3.54 12.90 3.31
N ILE A 97 3.45 12.15 4.39
CA ILE A 97 3.17 10.72 4.31
C ILE A 97 2.34 10.28 5.52
N ARG A 98 1.53 9.25 5.34
CA ARG A 98 0.91 8.53 6.45
C ARG A 98 1.93 7.61 7.13
N SER A 99 1.56 7.04 8.28
CA SER A 99 2.42 6.11 9.04
C SER A 99 3.08 5.04 8.15
N GLY A 100 4.38 4.84 8.32
CA GLY A 100 5.14 3.76 7.68
C GLY A 100 4.65 2.36 8.06
N LEU A 101 4.02 2.22 9.24
CA LEU A 101 3.44 0.95 9.71
C LEU A 101 2.07 0.63 9.07
N ASN A 102 1.57 1.50 8.21
CA ASN A 102 0.33 1.21 7.48
C ASN A 102 0.59 0.17 6.39
N ALA A 103 -0.35 -0.78 6.24
CA ALA A 103 -0.25 -1.89 5.28
C ALA A 103 0.17 -1.45 3.87
N TYR A 104 -0.32 -0.31 3.38
CA TYR A 104 0.04 0.18 2.04
C TYR A 104 1.49 0.66 1.94
N ASN A 105 2.04 1.27 2.99
CA ASN A 105 3.43 1.68 3.02
C ASN A 105 4.36 0.50 3.29
N LEU A 106 3.93 -0.47 4.10
CA LEU A 106 4.66 -1.73 4.27
C LEU A 106 4.76 -2.48 2.94
N ALA A 107 3.67 -2.59 2.17
CA ALA A 107 3.68 -3.22 0.85
C ALA A 107 4.62 -2.50 -0.13
N LEU A 108 4.62 -1.15 -0.13
CA LEU A 108 5.57 -0.38 -0.94
C LEU A 108 7.02 -0.63 -0.51
N THR A 109 7.30 -0.62 0.79
CA THR A 109 8.65 -0.91 1.31
C THR A 109 9.08 -2.32 0.94
N SER A 110 8.19 -3.32 1.05
CA SER A 110 8.47 -4.69 0.61
C SER A 110 8.78 -4.77 -0.88
N ALA A 111 8.11 -3.99 -1.72
CA ALA A 111 8.41 -3.92 -3.14
C ALA A 111 9.80 -3.30 -3.41
N ILE A 112 10.18 -2.24 -2.68
CA ILE A 112 11.54 -1.67 -2.77
C ILE A 112 12.59 -2.70 -2.34
N ILE A 113 12.35 -3.43 -1.25
CA ILE A 113 13.25 -4.52 -0.81
C ILE A 113 13.37 -5.59 -1.89
N HIS A 114 12.25 -6.02 -2.47
CA HIS A 114 12.24 -7.06 -3.50
C HIS A 114 13.06 -6.68 -4.75
N HIS A 115 12.98 -5.42 -5.16
CA HIS A 115 13.66 -4.95 -6.38
C HIS A 115 15.10 -4.51 -6.17
N HIS A 116 15.44 -4.02 -4.97
CA HIS A 116 16.73 -3.36 -4.72
C HIS A 116 17.51 -3.93 -3.54
N GLY A 117 16.92 -4.81 -2.74
CA GLY A 117 17.53 -5.36 -1.51
C GLY A 117 17.28 -4.50 -0.27
N GLU A 118 17.59 -5.08 0.90
CA GLU A 118 17.31 -4.48 2.21
C GLU A 118 18.15 -3.23 2.48
N ASP A 119 19.44 -3.27 2.16
CA ASP A 119 20.36 -2.14 2.40
C ASP A 119 19.92 -0.90 1.63
N TYR A 120 19.57 -1.08 0.35
CA TYR A 120 19.02 0.01 -0.47
C TYR A 120 17.70 0.54 0.11
N ALA A 121 16.79 -0.34 0.51
CA ALA A 121 15.51 0.06 1.07
C ALA A 121 15.69 0.83 2.38
N LEU A 122 16.66 0.47 3.21
CA LEU A 122 16.99 1.18 4.44
C LEU A 122 17.50 2.60 4.14
N GLU A 123 18.41 2.76 3.20
CA GLU A 123 18.93 4.08 2.79
C GLU A 123 17.82 4.93 2.16
N TRP A 124 16.97 4.32 1.31
CA TRP A 124 15.81 4.99 0.75
C TRP A 124 14.85 5.49 1.83
N LEU A 125 14.55 4.68 2.85
CA LEU A 125 13.70 5.08 3.98
C LEU A 125 14.33 6.22 4.79
N ARG A 126 15.65 6.20 4.97
CA ARG A 126 16.39 7.29 5.65
C ARG A 126 16.28 8.60 4.87
N GLY A 127 16.52 8.56 3.56
CA GLY A 127 16.36 9.70 2.66
C GLY A 127 14.93 10.24 2.64
N LEU A 128 13.94 9.34 2.48
CA LEU A 128 12.52 9.69 2.54
C LEU A 128 12.18 10.38 3.89
N LYS A 129 12.66 9.84 5.01
CA LYS A 129 12.45 10.43 6.34
C LYS A 129 13.02 11.84 6.46
N GLN A 130 14.20 12.11 5.89
CA GLN A 130 14.82 13.45 5.88
C GLN A 130 14.04 14.45 5.03
N ASN A 131 13.29 13.96 4.04
CA ASN A 131 12.51 14.79 3.12
C ASN A 131 11.09 15.10 3.63
N LEU A 132 10.70 14.57 4.79
CA LEU A 132 9.36 14.82 5.33
C LEU A 132 9.20 16.28 5.77
N ALA A 133 8.10 16.90 5.34
CA ALA A 133 7.68 18.23 5.77
C ALA A 133 7.14 18.22 7.22
N ARG A 134 6.59 17.09 7.65
CA ARG A 134 6.01 16.90 8.99
C ARG A 134 6.07 15.43 9.42
N LYS A 135 5.80 15.16 10.69
CA LYS A 135 5.66 13.77 11.19
C LYS A 135 4.57 13.04 10.41
N PRO A 136 4.79 11.75 10.08
CA PRO A 136 3.78 10.91 9.42
C PRO A 136 2.46 10.90 10.21
N GLN A 137 1.35 11.22 9.54
CA GLN A 137 0.03 11.29 10.17
C GLN A 137 -1.11 11.15 9.16
N GLY A 138 -2.32 10.91 9.66
CA GLY A 138 -3.53 10.86 8.85
C GLY A 138 -3.60 9.67 7.88
N ASN A 139 -4.52 9.75 6.95
CA ASN A 139 -4.72 8.80 5.86
C ASN A 139 -4.38 9.43 4.50
N ASP A 140 -4.54 8.71 3.39
CA ASP A 140 -4.19 9.22 2.06
C ASP A 140 -4.96 10.49 1.68
N ARG A 141 -6.25 10.65 2.11
CA ARG A 141 -7.01 11.89 1.90
C ARG A 141 -6.40 13.09 2.65
N ALA A 142 -5.91 12.84 3.86
CA ALA A 142 -5.23 13.89 4.63
C ALA A 142 -3.94 14.36 3.94
N GLN A 143 -3.27 13.49 3.20
CA GLN A 143 -2.10 13.86 2.41
C GLN A 143 -2.48 14.73 1.22
N VAL A 144 -3.54 14.38 0.48
CA VAL A 144 -4.05 15.22 -0.62
C VAL A 144 -4.41 16.63 -0.12
N LYS A 145 -5.14 16.71 1.02
CA LYS A 145 -5.47 17.99 1.65
C LYS A 145 -4.22 18.79 2.05
N ALA A 146 -3.19 18.11 2.56
CA ALA A 146 -1.94 18.76 2.94
C ALA A 146 -1.19 19.35 1.73
N ILE A 147 -1.18 18.66 0.60
CA ILE A 147 -0.63 19.20 -0.66
C ILE A 147 -1.42 20.42 -1.09
N TRP A 148 -2.74 20.33 -1.08
CA TRP A 148 -3.60 21.46 -1.45
C TRP A 148 -3.42 22.66 -0.53
N ALA A 149 -3.25 22.45 0.77
CA ALA A 149 -2.97 23.50 1.76
C ALA A 149 -1.53 24.06 1.70
N GLY A 150 -0.65 23.52 0.84
CA GLY A 150 0.74 23.97 0.74
C GLY A 150 1.66 23.48 1.85
N GLU A 151 1.22 22.53 2.70
CA GLU A 151 2.06 21.96 3.76
C GLU A 151 3.20 21.09 3.22
N CYS A 152 3.02 20.53 2.04
CA CYS A 152 3.99 19.72 1.30
C CYS A 152 3.71 19.77 -0.19
N ASP A 153 4.68 19.35 -1.01
CA ASP A 153 4.57 19.35 -2.47
C ASP A 153 4.24 17.97 -3.02
N LEU A 154 4.65 16.92 -2.28
CA LEU A 154 4.54 15.52 -2.66
C LEU A 154 3.92 14.66 -1.56
N SER A 155 3.26 13.59 -1.97
CA SER A 155 2.86 12.49 -1.10
C SER A 155 2.73 11.18 -1.86
N ILE A 156 2.49 10.09 -1.13
CA ILE A 156 2.18 8.77 -1.68
C ILE A 156 0.78 8.36 -1.25
N GLY A 157 -0.03 7.93 -2.20
CA GLY A 157 -1.39 7.48 -1.92
C GLY A 157 -1.96 6.55 -2.98
N ASN A 158 -3.11 5.96 -2.70
CA ASN A 158 -3.80 5.10 -3.65
C ASN A 158 -4.64 5.94 -4.62
N THR A 159 -4.61 5.59 -5.91
CA THR A 159 -5.27 6.33 -7.01
C THR A 159 -6.71 6.75 -6.73
N TYR A 160 -7.51 5.87 -6.15
CA TYR A 160 -8.94 6.10 -5.93
C TYR A 160 -9.26 7.19 -4.89
N TYR A 161 -8.30 7.55 -4.03
CA TYR A 161 -8.53 8.66 -3.10
C TYR A 161 -8.52 10.01 -3.81
N MET A 162 -7.64 10.18 -4.78
CA MET A 162 -7.61 11.41 -5.58
C MET A 162 -8.90 11.57 -6.39
N GLY A 163 -9.32 10.53 -7.11
CA GLY A 163 -10.53 10.57 -7.93
C GLY A 163 -11.85 10.78 -7.15
N LYS A 164 -11.84 10.65 -5.80
CA LYS A 164 -12.98 10.97 -4.94
C LYS A 164 -12.93 12.39 -4.38
N MET A 165 -11.88 13.13 -4.63
CA MET A 165 -11.64 14.48 -4.07
C MET A 165 -11.62 15.55 -5.15
N LEU A 166 -11.68 15.14 -6.42
CA LEU A 166 -11.94 15.97 -7.60
C LEU A 166 -13.44 16.11 -7.79
#